data_d2daa1b8aa79363d6ae67537d489961f
#
_entry.id   d2daa1b8aa79363d6ae67537d489961f
#
_cell.length_a   1.000
_cell.length_b   1.000
_cell.length_c   1.000
_cell.angle_alpha   90.00
_cell.angle_beta   90.00
_cell.angle_gamma   90.00
#
_symmetry.space_group_name_H-M   'P 1'
#
loop_
_entity.id
_entity.type
_entity.pdbx_description
1 polymer ?
#
loop_
_entity_poly.entity_id
_entity_poly.type
_entity_poly.pdbx_seq_one_letter_code
_entity_poly.pdbx_strand_id
1 'polypeptide(L)'
;MGFNNPSLPWSELERRLGGRVEVPPDAVPEWANGGDSPAWSRKRDPYRPPADLGGRAAGATPYAELHCHSNFSFLDGASHPEELAEEATRLGLEALAITDHDGFYGVVRFAEAARQVGLPTVFGTELTLDGPVVPPMGEPDPPGEHLVLL
;
A
#
# COMPACT_ATOMS: atom_id res chain seq x y z
N MET A 1 -28.54 -21.45 0.42
CA MET A 1 -27.39 -22.36 0.48
C MET A 1 -26.57 -21.94 1.68
N GLY A 2 -26.50 -22.77 2.74
CA GLY A 2 -25.71 -22.43 3.92
C GLY A 2 -24.23 -22.60 3.60
N PHE A 3 -23.42 -21.65 4.04
CA PHE A 3 -21.97 -21.77 4.02
C PHE A 3 -21.58 -22.83 5.07
N ASN A 4 -21.23 -24.01 4.64
CA ASN A 4 -20.69 -25.02 5.54
C ASN A 4 -19.20 -24.73 5.73
N ASN A 5 -18.88 -24.08 6.85
CA ASN A 5 -17.49 -24.00 7.29
C ASN A 5 -16.93 -25.42 7.45
N PRO A 6 -15.75 -25.70 6.89
CA PRO A 6 -15.09 -26.97 7.14
C PRO A 6 -14.89 -27.15 8.65
N SER A 7 -15.08 -28.37 9.15
CA SER A 7 -14.88 -28.73 10.56
C SER A 7 -13.39 -28.80 10.96
N LEU A 8 -12.60 -27.83 10.50
CA LEU A 8 -11.18 -27.71 10.74
C LEU A 8 -10.91 -26.49 11.62
N PRO A 9 -9.99 -26.57 12.59
CA PRO A 9 -9.50 -25.40 13.29
C PRO A 9 -8.95 -24.37 12.30
N TRP A 10 -9.14 -23.09 12.59
CA TRP A 10 -8.68 -22.01 11.72
C TRP A 10 -7.19 -22.11 11.36
N SER A 11 -6.35 -22.44 12.34
CA SER A 11 -4.91 -22.67 12.15
C SER A 11 -4.58 -23.77 11.13
N GLU A 12 -5.38 -24.84 11.10
CA GLU A 12 -5.18 -25.91 10.11
C GLU A 12 -5.67 -25.50 8.72
N LEU A 13 -6.75 -24.71 8.65
CA LEU A 13 -7.22 -24.13 7.39
C LEU A 13 -6.17 -23.18 6.80
N GLU A 14 -5.63 -22.29 7.62
CA GLU A 14 -4.55 -21.38 7.21
C GLU A 14 -3.31 -22.14 6.73
N ARG A 15 -2.92 -23.21 7.45
CA ARG A 15 -1.80 -24.04 7.07
C ARG A 15 -1.98 -24.66 5.69
N ARG A 16 -3.18 -25.20 5.41
CA ARG A 16 -3.50 -25.84 4.12
C ARG A 16 -3.57 -24.84 2.97
N LEU A 17 -4.23 -23.73 3.18
CA LEU A 17 -4.36 -22.69 2.16
C LEU A 17 -3.07 -21.92 1.94
N GLY A 18 -2.23 -21.82 2.97
CA GLY A 18 -0.98 -21.08 2.95
C GLY A 18 0.18 -21.77 2.24
N GLY A 19 0.13 -23.09 2.02
CA GLY A 19 1.28 -23.86 1.52
C GLY A 19 2.51 -23.77 2.45
N ARG A 20 2.30 -23.55 3.75
CA ARG A 20 3.35 -23.12 4.68
C ARG A 20 4.25 -24.25 5.13
N VAL A 21 5.55 -23.98 5.04
CA VAL A 21 6.54 -24.58 5.92
C VAL A 21 6.31 -23.98 7.32
N GLU A 22 6.29 -24.81 8.37
CA GLU A 22 6.21 -24.32 9.76
C GLU A 22 7.42 -23.43 10.04
N VAL A 23 7.19 -22.14 10.18
CA VAL A 23 8.20 -21.20 10.65
C VAL A 23 8.04 -21.13 12.16
N PRO A 24 9.10 -21.41 12.97
CA PRO A 24 9.04 -21.27 14.41
C PRO A 24 8.53 -19.87 14.82
N PRO A 25 7.77 -19.75 15.93
CA PRO A 25 7.20 -18.47 16.37
C PRO A 25 8.26 -17.39 16.66
N ASP A 26 9.47 -17.81 16.97
CA ASP A 26 10.64 -16.98 17.25
C ASP A 26 11.43 -16.59 15.98
N ALA A 27 11.12 -17.17 14.84
CA ALA A 27 11.70 -16.84 13.56
C ALA A 27 10.86 -15.81 12.77
N VAL A 28 10.31 -14.80 13.45
CA VAL A 28 9.69 -13.66 12.75
C VAL A 28 10.82 -12.89 12.09
N PRO A 29 10.87 -12.82 10.75
CA PRO A 29 11.91 -12.07 10.08
C PRO A 29 11.91 -10.61 10.54
N GLU A 30 13.09 -10.00 10.65
CA GLU A 30 13.28 -8.61 11.09
C GLU A 30 12.49 -7.61 10.21
N TRP A 31 12.15 -8.00 8.98
CA TRP A 31 11.35 -7.23 8.04
C TRP A 31 9.84 -7.43 8.19
N ALA A 32 9.39 -8.36 9.01
CA ALA A 32 7.96 -8.59 9.21
C ALA A 32 7.33 -7.41 9.95
N ASN A 33 6.45 -6.71 9.26
CA ASN A 33 5.70 -5.61 9.83
C ASN A 33 4.64 -6.15 10.79
N GLY A 34 4.68 -5.71 12.05
CA GLY A 34 3.72 -6.10 13.06
C GLY A 34 2.27 -5.69 12.78
N GLY A 35 2.05 -4.79 11.82
CA GLY A 35 0.73 -4.39 11.34
C GLY A 35 0.17 -5.28 10.23
N ASP A 36 1.01 -6.08 9.59
CA ASP A 36 0.54 -7.02 8.57
C ASP A 36 -0.11 -8.24 9.24
N SER A 37 -1.23 -8.72 8.68
CA SER A 37 -1.76 -9.99 9.16
C SER A 37 -0.70 -11.08 8.98
N PRO A 38 -0.60 -12.05 9.92
CA PRO A 38 0.38 -13.14 9.81
C PRO A 38 0.29 -13.92 8.50
N ALA A 39 -0.87 -13.92 7.85
CA ALA A 39 -1.08 -14.52 6.54
C ALA A 39 -0.39 -13.75 5.42
N TRP A 40 -0.23 -12.45 5.54
CA TRP A 40 0.41 -11.58 4.55
C TRP A 40 1.91 -11.49 4.71
N SER A 41 2.38 -11.18 5.91
CA SER A 41 3.80 -10.98 6.20
C SER A 41 4.68 -12.18 5.84
N ARG A 42 4.12 -13.40 5.84
CA ARG A 42 4.82 -14.61 5.47
C ARG A 42 4.87 -14.92 3.97
N LYS A 43 4.11 -14.18 3.15
CA LYS A 43 4.00 -14.42 1.70
C LYS A 43 4.62 -13.31 0.87
N ARG A 44 4.85 -12.15 1.49
CA ARG A 44 5.41 -11.00 0.79
C ARG A 44 6.93 -11.04 0.92
N ASP A 45 7.61 -11.12 -0.20
CA ASP A 45 9.04 -10.89 -0.22
C ASP A 45 9.34 -9.43 0.19
N PRO A 46 10.49 -9.21 0.86
CA PRO A 46 10.95 -7.85 1.13
C PRO A 46 11.04 -7.06 -0.16
N TYR A 47 10.58 -5.81 -0.12
CA TYR A 47 10.73 -4.91 -1.26
C TYR A 47 12.22 -4.77 -1.61
N ARG A 48 12.52 -4.88 -2.90
CA ARG A 48 13.86 -4.68 -3.46
C ARG A 48 13.75 -3.72 -4.63
N PRO A 49 14.32 -2.51 -4.52
CA PRO A 49 14.27 -1.56 -5.61
C PRO A 49 14.99 -2.11 -6.85
N PRO A 50 14.52 -1.76 -8.06
CA PRO A 50 15.28 -1.99 -9.29
C PRO A 50 16.67 -1.37 -9.21
N ALA A 51 17.63 -2.02 -9.88
CA ALA A 51 19.04 -1.59 -9.85
C ALA A 51 19.28 -0.23 -10.55
N ASP A 52 18.41 0.13 -11.48
CA ASP A 52 18.48 1.40 -12.22
C ASP A 52 17.09 1.99 -12.34
N LEU A 53 16.79 2.95 -11.47
CA LEU A 53 15.54 3.72 -11.50
C LEU A 53 15.67 5.00 -12.36
N GLY A 54 16.85 5.29 -12.85
CA GLY A 54 17.09 6.56 -13.53
C GLY A 54 17.09 7.74 -12.56
N GLY A 55 16.64 8.87 -13.01
CA GLY A 55 16.54 10.09 -12.22
C GLY A 55 16.14 11.28 -13.07
N ARG A 56 15.97 12.41 -12.41
CA ARG A 56 15.56 13.64 -13.04
C ARG A 56 16.47 14.05 -14.18
N ALA A 57 15.88 14.34 -15.34
CA ALA A 57 16.62 14.87 -16.48
C ALA A 57 17.24 16.24 -16.15
N ALA A 58 18.44 16.50 -16.68
CA ALA A 58 19.10 17.79 -16.52
C ALA A 58 18.20 18.93 -17.07
N GLY A 59 17.95 19.95 -16.25
CA GLY A 59 17.10 21.10 -16.61
C GLY A 59 15.60 20.87 -16.45
N ALA A 60 15.14 19.71 -15.97
CA ALA A 60 13.74 19.50 -15.65
C ALA A 60 13.29 20.40 -14.48
N THR A 61 12.09 20.94 -14.55
CA THR A 61 11.50 21.75 -13.48
C THR A 61 11.32 20.90 -12.22
N PRO A 62 11.72 21.39 -11.03
CA PRO A 62 11.41 20.71 -9.77
C PRO A 62 9.89 20.57 -9.60
N TYR A 63 9.44 19.36 -9.26
CA TYR A 63 8.03 19.07 -9.07
C TYR A 63 7.85 18.04 -7.95
N ALA A 64 6.87 18.27 -7.12
CA ALA A 64 6.40 17.30 -6.13
C ALA A 64 4.92 17.04 -6.38
N GLU A 65 4.53 15.77 -6.38
CA GLU A 65 3.12 15.39 -6.42
C GLU A 65 2.59 15.28 -4.99
N LEU A 66 1.52 16.01 -4.71
CA LEU A 66 0.94 16.09 -3.38
C LEU A 66 -0.42 15.41 -3.25
N HIS A 67 -0.93 14.80 -4.32
CA HIS A 67 -2.21 14.12 -4.34
C HIS A 67 -2.10 12.85 -5.20
N CYS A 68 -1.87 11.70 -4.56
CA CYS A 68 -1.66 10.45 -5.26
C CYS A 68 -2.30 9.28 -4.50
N HIS A 69 -3.08 8.48 -5.22
CA HIS A 69 -3.74 7.29 -4.70
C HIS A 69 -3.01 6.01 -5.07
N SER A 70 -2.90 5.11 -4.12
CA SER A 70 -2.44 3.74 -4.37
C SER A 70 -3.63 2.80 -4.63
N ASN A 71 -3.33 1.54 -4.91
CA ASN A 71 -4.35 0.50 -5.06
C ASN A 71 -5.16 0.20 -3.78
N PHE A 72 -4.87 0.88 -2.67
CA PHE A 72 -5.71 0.86 -1.47
C PHE A 72 -6.91 1.81 -1.59
N SER A 73 -6.86 2.79 -2.49
CA SER A 73 -8.03 3.53 -2.96
C SER A 73 -8.70 2.68 -4.05
N PHE A 74 -9.56 1.77 -3.62
CA PHE A 74 -10.09 0.69 -4.46
C PHE A 74 -10.91 1.23 -5.63
N LEU A 75 -10.64 0.75 -6.85
CA LEU A 75 -11.16 1.19 -8.13
C LEU A 75 -10.71 2.58 -8.62
N ASP A 76 -9.99 3.34 -7.80
CA ASP A 76 -9.43 4.62 -8.17
C ASP A 76 -7.92 4.51 -8.43
N GLY A 77 -7.14 4.08 -7.43
CA GLY A 77 -5.72 3.80 -7.61
C GLY A 77 -5.46 2.38 -8.11
N ALA A 78 -4.49 2.22 -9.00
CA ALA A 78 -4.13 0.92 -9.58
C ALA A 78 -2.76 0.40 -9.12
N SER A 79 -1.81 1.29 -8.85
CA SER A 79 -0.43 0.94 -8.55
C SER A 79 -0.23 0.60 -7.08
N HIS A 80 0.64 -0.37 -6.81
CA HIS A 80 1.08 -0.61 -5.44
C HIS A 80 1.89 0.58 -4.90
N PRO A 81 1.89 0.80 -3.57
CA PRO A 81 2.67 1.90 -2.97
C PRO A 81 4.16 1.88 -3.34
N GLU A 82 4.74 0.70 -3.49
CA GLU A 82 6.14 0.53 -3.91
C GLU A 82 6.36 1.00 -5.36
N GLU A 83 5.44 0.68 -6.26
CA GLU A 83 5.50 1.09 -7.66
C GLU A 83 5.39 2.61 -7.81
N LEU A 84 4.57 3.24 -6.97
CA LEU A 84 4.48 4.71 -6.93
C LEU A 84 5.81 5.35 -6.51
N ALA A 85 6.48 4.79 -5.49
CA ALA A 85 7.79 5.29 -5.06
C ALA A 85 8.86 5.09 -6.13
N GLU A 86 8.87 3.96 -6.83
CA GLU A 86 9.76 3.70 -7.95
C GLU A 86 9.54 4.68 -9.10
N GLU A 87 8.30 4.85 -9.51
CA GLU A 87 7.97 5.72 -10.64
C GLU A 87 8.27 7.19 -10.33
N ALA A 88 7.95 7.67 -9.12
CA ALA A 88 8.31 9.02 -8.69
C ALA A 88 9.83 9.25 -8.74
N THR A 89 10.60 8.26 -8.31
CA THR A 89 12.07 8.31 -8.38
C THR A 89 12.54 8.30 -9.84
N ARG A 90 11.98 7.44 -10.69
CA ARG A 90 12.29 7.36 -12.11
C ARG A 90 12.00 8.68 -12.85
N LEU A 91 10.91 9.34 -12.50
CA LEU A 91 10.52 10.66 -13.03
C LEU A 91 11.36 11.80 -12.44
N GLY A 92 12.09 11.55 -11.35
CA GLY A 92 12.89 12.53 -10.65
C GLY A 92 12.05 13.58 -9.90
N LEU A 93 10.95 13.15 -9.32
CA LEU A 93 10.14 14.02 -8.45
C LEU A 93 10.94 14.44 -7.21
N GLU A 94 10.71 15.66 -6.74
CA GLU A 94 11.31 16.16 -5.49
C GLU A 94 10.71 15.48 -4.26
N ALA A 95 9.43 15.14 -4.32
CA ALA A 95 8.71 14.40 -3.28
C ALA A 95 7.44 13.79 -3.86
N LEU A 96 6.87 12.82 -3.15
CA LEU A 96 5.56 12.26 -3.42
C LEU A 96 4.74 12.17 -2.13
N ALA A 97 3.50 12.64 -2.18
CA ALA A 97 2.51 12.35 -1.16
C ALA A 97 1.69 11.11 -1.54
N ILE A 98 1.36 10.29 -0.54
CA ILE A 98 0.31 9.27 -0.68
C ILE A 98 -0.91 9.75 0.09
N THR A 99 -2.07 9.76 -0.56
CA THR A 99 -3.32 10.34 -0.05
C THR A 99 -4.51 9.44 -0.31
N ASP A 100 -4.40 8.17 0.05
CA ASP A 100 -5.47 7.20 -0.13
C ASP A 100 -6.77 7.64 0.56
N HIS A 101 -7.92 7.24 0.01
CA HIS A 101 -9.24 7.55 0.55
C HIS A 101 -9.42 7.01 1.96
N ASP A 102 -9.90 7.89 2.84
CA ASP A 102 -10.38 7.60 4.19
C ASP A 102 -9.44 6.77 5.07
N GLY A 103 -8.11 6.80 4.79
CA GLY A 103 -7.16 6.05 5.62
C GLY A 103 -5.72 6.05 5.16
N PHE A 104 -4.89 5.34 5.93
CA PHE A 104 -3.44 5.24 5.76
C PHE A 104 -2.99 3.81 5.41
N TYR A 105 -3.78 3.08 4.64
CA TYR A 105 -3.61 1.64 4.42
C TYR A 105 -2.30 1.29 3.71
N GLY A 106 -1.86 2.14 2.76
CA GLY A 106 -0.64 1.95 1.97
C GLY A 106 0.62 2.55 2.59
N VAL A 107 0.50 3.38 3.63
CA VAL A 107 1.57 4.27 4.12
C VAL A 107 2.85 3.52 4.53
N VAL A 108 2.73 2.40 5.23
CA VAL A 108 3.92 1.66 5.70
C VAL A 108 4.71 1.10 4.54
N ARG A 109 4.04 0.49 3.57
CA ARG A 109 4.66 -0.05 2.36
C ARG A 109 5.32 1.06 1.54
N PHE A 110 4.61 2.18 1.40
CA PHE A 110 5.12 3.37 0.72
C PHE A 110 6.38 3.91 1.38
N ALA A 111 6.34 4.11 2.72
CA ALA A 111 7.47 4.64 3.48
C ALA A 111 8.72 3.74 3.41
N GLU A 112 8.53 2.41 3.47
CA GLU A 112 9.62 1.45 3.32
C GLU A 112 10.27 1.54 1.93
N ALA A 113 9.48 1.55 0.87
CA ALA A 113 9.96 1.64 -0.49
C ALA A 113 10.65 2.98 -0.75
N ALA A 114 10.00 4.09 -0.40
CA ALA A 114 10.53 5.43 -0.59
C ALA A 114 11.88 5.63 0.12
N ARG A 115 12.02 5.10 1.35
CA ARG A 115 13.31 5.13 2.07
C ARG A 115 14.40 4.39 1.32
N GLN A 116 14.10 3.26 0.69
CA GLN A 116 15.10 2.46 -0.04
C GLN A 116 15.55 3.14 -1.34
N VAL A 117 14.66 3.88 -1.99
CA VAL A 117 14.99 4.62 -3.22
C VAL A 117 15.40 6.09 -2.96
N GLY A 118 15.38 6.53 -1.70
CA GLY A 118 15.78 7.89 -1.31
C GLY A 118 14.80 8.98 -1.70
N LEU A 119 13.50 8.64 -1.87
CA LEU A 119 12.46 9.58 -2.22
C LEU A 119 11.91 10.29 -0.98
N PRO A 120 11.92 11.64 -0.91
CA PRO A 120 11.20 12.38 0.12
C PRO A 120 9.68 12.14 0.03
N THR A 121 9.03 11.98 1.19
CA THR A 121 7.62 11.60 1.26
C THR A 121 6.80 12.53 2.13
N VAL A 122 5.53 12.69 1.74
CA VAL A 122 4.47 13.29 2.57
C VAL A 122 3.39 12.22 2.78
N PHE A 123 2.82 12.18 3.96
CA PHE A 123 1.75 11.23 4.29
C PHE A 123 0.47 12.00 4.56
N GLY A 124 -0.55 11.67 3.80
CA GLY A 124 -1.85 12.31 3.86
C GLY A 124 -2.97 11.30 3.67
N THR A 125 -4.17 11.81 3.66
CA THR A 125 -5.38 11.07 3.32
C THR A 125 -6.37 12.01 2.66
N GLU A 126 -7.16 11.48 1.75
CA GLU A 126 -8.32 12.17 1.20
C GLU A 126 -9.57 11.74 1.96
N LEU A 127 -10.13 12.66 2.73
CA LEU A 127 -11.33 12.39 3.53
C LEU A 127 -12.59 12.64 2.72
N THR A 128 -13.51 11.68 2.74
CA THR A 128 -14.86 11.85 2.21
C THR A 128 -15.72 12.59 3.24
N LEU A 129 -16.23 13.77 2.87
CA LEU A 129 -17.11 14.58 3.69
C LEU A 129 -18.55 14.37 3.23
N ASP A 130 -19.48 14.27 4.19
CA ASP A 130 -20.93 14.16 3.95
C ASP A 130 -21.35 13.00 3.00
N GLY A 131 -20.47 12.02 2.81
CA GLY A 131 -20.73 10.82 2.03
C GLY A 131 -21.52 9.76 2.83
N PRO A 132 -22.05 8.72 2.16
CA PRO A 132 -22.65 7.59 2.85
C PRO A 132 -21.60 6.87 3.69
N VAL A 133 -21.98 6.40 4.88
CA VAL A 133 -21.10 5.66 5.80
C VAL A 133 -20.49 4.40 5.15
N VAL A 134 -21.17 3.86 4.16
CA VAL A 134 -20.67 2.75 3.33
C VAL A 134 -20.76 3.19 1.89
N PRO A 135 -19.64 3.32 1.17
CA PRO A 135 -19.65 3.67 -0.25
C PRO A 135 -20.42 2.61 -1.05
N PRO A 136 -21.15 3.00 -2.10
CA PRO A 136 -21.77 2.06 -3.02
C PRO A 136 -20.70 1.13 -3.61
N MET A 137 -20.97 -0.18 -3.64
CA MET A 137 -20.06 -1.13 -4.25
C MET A 137 -19.91 -0.86 -5.76
N GLY A 138 -18.66 -0.72 -6.20
CA GLY A 138 -18.33 -0.62 -7.62
C GLY A 138 -18.21 0.82 -8.16
N GLU A 139 -18.30 1.81 -7.32
CA GLU A 139 -17.95 3.18 -7.69
C GLU A 139 -16.46 3.45 -7.40
N PRO A 140 -15.73 4.01 -8.36
CA PRO A 140 -14.29 4.24 -8.23
C PRO A 140 -13.96 5.34 -7.21
N ASP A 141 -14.82 6.31 -7.07
CA ASP A 141 -14.63 7.48 -6.24
C ASP A 141 -15.77 7.58 -5.21
N PRO A 142 -15.51 7.60 -3.90
CA PRO A 142 -16.55 7.73 -2.90
C PRO A 142 -17.39 8.99 -3.15
N PRO A 143 -18.74 8.89 -3.15
CA PRO A 143 -19.58 10.06 -3.38
C PRO A 143 -19.52 11.02 -2.19
N GLY A 144 -19.37 12.32 -2.46
CA GLY A 144 -19.33 13.37 -1.44
C GLY A 144 -18.36 14.50 -1.81
N GLU A 145 -18.16 15.42 -0.87
CA GLU A 145 -17.07 16.39 -0.97
C GLU A 145 -15.79 15.76 -0.41
N HIS A 146 -14.66 16.05 -1.03
CA HIS A 146 -13.39 15.47 -0.65
C HIS A 146 -12.45 16.55 -0.09
N LEU A 147 -11.73 16.18 0.98
CA LEU A 147 -10.73 17.04 1.61
C LEU A 147 -9.40 16.30 1.72
N VAL A 148 -8.41 16.76 0.99
CA VAL A 148 -7.03 16.26 1.12
C VAL A 148 -6.36 16.89 2.33
N LEU A 149 -5.84 16.04 3.21
CA LEU A 149 -5.02 16.41 4.36
C LEU A 149 -3.60 15.84 4.17
N LEU A 150 -2.57 16.66 4.40
CA LEU A 150 -1.15 16.32 4.27
C LEU A 150 -0.42 16.50 5.61
#